data_82dfff05b3da45ab4fbabd5ab00b3280
#
_entry.id   82dfff05b3da45ab4fbabd5ab00b3280
#
_cell.length_a   1.000
_cell.length_b   1.000
_cell.length_c   1.000
_cell.angle_alpha   90.00
_cell.angle_beta   90.00
_cell.angle_gamma   90.00
#
_symmetry.space_group_name_H-M   'P 1'
#
loop_
_entity.id
_entity.type
_entity.pdbx_description
1 polymer ?
#
loop_
_entity_poly.entity_id
_entity_poly.type
_entity_poly.pdbx_seq_one_letter_code
_entity_poly.pdbx_strand_id
1 'polypeptide(L)'
;MNEIIKAANFPMQPNKSQTLAGKSLLLFLNYGEGATVENPKWGLVGGQRNSPLSMSGDEIDGSDKASGGWGESLQGTKSWSIEQEGVYKVNNEMLDALKYAFVNDIAVHIMRLDKYGNAVKGFANITEFSDDNPHDDVATVTMTLSGIGKPEFVTNEPDPRNTANAISDLAATSESAGTVNLTFAAPSGAAAVVLQQSEDGTEFTDTDVAIENTATSAEVSGVKAGRAYFRL
;
A
#
# COMPACT_ATOMS: atom_id res chain seq x y z
N MET A 1 -28.61 -2.30 34.85
CA MET A 1 -28.31 -1.55 33.60
C MET A 1 -26.81 -1.71 33.35
N ASN A 2 -26.46 -2.52 32.37
CA ASN A 2 -25.05 -2.66 32.01
C ASN A 2 -24.64 -1.40 31.26
N GLU A 3 -23.82 -0.58 31.88
CA GLU A 3 -23.12 0.47 31.15
C GLU A 3 -22.29 -0.19 30.04
N ILE A 4 -22.49 0.28 28.81
CA ILE A 4 -21.75 -0.23 27.66
C ILE A 4 -20.27 0.06 27.92
N ILE A 5 -19.49 -0.99 28.11
CA ILE A 5 -18.04 -0.90 28.25
C ILE A 5 -17.47 -0.38 26.93
N LYS A 6 -16.88 0.81 26.98
CA LYS A 6 -16.26 1.44 25.80
C LYS A 6 -14.74 1.37 25.88
N ALA A 7 -14.08 1.15 24.74
CA ALA A 7 -12.62 1.15 24.65
C ALA A 7 -11.99 2.43 25.20
N ALA A 8 -12.69 3.58 25.06
CA ALA A 8 -12.26 4.87 25.58
C ALA A 8 -12.19 4.94 27.12
N ASN A 9 -12.83 3.99 27.84
CA ASN A 9 -12.82 3.95 29.29
C ASN A 9 -11.60 3.22 29.88
N PHE A 10 -10.75 2.64 29.01
CA PHE A 10 -9.51 2.02 29.45
C PHE A 10 -8.36 3.03 29.34
N PRO A 11 -7.52 3.17 30.38
CA PRO A 11 -6.36 4.05 30.28
C PRO A 11 -5.42 3.54 29.18
N MET A 12 -5.00 4.45 28.30
CA MET A 12 -4.01 4.12 27.30
C MET A 12 -2.65 3.89 27.97
N GLN A 13 -1.97 2.81 27.61
CA GLN A 13 -0.63 2.53 28.09
C GLN A 13 0.33 3.62 27.57
N PRO A 14 0.93 4.43 28.46
CA PRO A 14 1.94 5.39 28.04
C PRO A 14 3.16 4.64 27.48
N ASN A 15 3.75 5.15 26.41
CA ASN A 15 4.92 4.56 25.74
C ASN A 15 4.72 3.15 25.18
N LYS A 16 3.57 2.88 24.58
CA LYS A 16 3.38 1.65 23.82
C LYS A 16 4.43 1.61 22.70
N SER A 17 5.40 0.72 22.81
CA SER A 17 6.30 0.39 21.70
C SER A 17 5.44 0.07 20.48
N GLN A 18 5.65 0.80 19.38
CA GLN A 18 4.93 0.56 18.14
C GLN A 18 5.56 -0.66 17.43
N THR A 19 5.40 -1.82 18.07
CA THR A 19 5.83 -3.07 17.46
C THR A 19 4.94 -3.39 16.26
N LEU A 20 5.56 -3.58 15.11
CA LEU A 20 4.87 -3.97 13.89
C LEU A 20 4.57 -5.46 13.93
N ALA A 21 3.29 -5.83 13.80
CA ALA A 21 2.92 -7.22 13.62
C ALA A 21 3.22 -7.66 12.18
N GLY A 22 3.85 -8.82 11.97
CA GLY A 22 4.22 -9.33 10.64
C GLY A 22 3.05 -9.37 9.65
N LYS A 23 1.84 -9.69 10.13
CA LYS A 23 0.60 -9.67 9.31
C LYS A 23 0.24 -8.31 8.71
N SER A 24 0.90 -7.24 9.17
CA SER A 24 0.66 -5.87 8.69
C SER A 24 1.66 -5.44 7.62
N LEU A 25 2.56 -6.33 7.19
CA LEU A 25 3.48 -6.13 6.08
C LEU A 25 2.94 -6.90 4.88
N LEU A 26 2.67 -6.19 3.80
CA LEU A 26 2.03 -6.75 2.61
C LEU A 26 2.85 -6.45 1.36
N LEU A 27 2.89 -7.41 0.45
CA LEU A 27 3.52 -7.31 -0.84
C LEU A 27 2.46 -7.02 -1.91
N PHE A 28 2.74 -6.03 -2.74
CA PHE A 28 1.92 -5.63 -3.87
C PHE A 28 2.73 -5.73 -5.16
N LEU A 29 2.05 -6.04 -6.24
CA LEU A 29 2.56 -6.04 -7.60
C LEU A 29 1.93 -4.88 -8.38
N ASN A 30 2.74 -4.11 -9.08
CA ASN A 30 2.24 -3.13 -10.05
C ASN A 30 1.89 -3.84 -11.35
N TYR A 31 0.61 -4.08 -11.57
CA TYR A 31 0.11 -4.85 -12.70
C TYR A 31 -1.29 -4.35 -13.13
N GLY A 32 -1.53 -4.32 -14.44
CA GLY A 32 -2.82 -3.98 -15.04
C GLY A 32 -2.65 -3.14 -16.30
N GLU A 33 -3.72 -2.99 -17.06
CA GLU A 33 -3.72 -2.18 -18.28
C GLU A 33 -3.38 -0.72 -17.98
N GLY A 34 -2.35 -0.17 -18.65
CA GLY A 34 -1.87 1.20 -18.44
C GLY A 34 -1.13 1.43 -17.12
N ALA A 35 -0.70 0.37 -16.42
CA ALA A 35 0.16 0.51 -15.25
C ALA A 35 1.56 1.01 -15.65
N THR A 36 2.05 2.05 -14.98
CA THR A 36 3.41 2.60 -15.16
C THR A 36 4.08 2.75 -13.81
N VAL A 37 5.33 3.20 -13.79
CA VAL A 37 6.03 3.52 -12.54
C VAL A 37 5.46 4.78 -11.90
N GLU A 38 5.11 5.78 -12.72
CA GLU A 38 4.56 7.07 -12.29
C GLU A 38 3.08 6.97 -11.88
N ASN A 39 2.36 6.04 -12.50
CA ASN A 39 0.94 5.78 -12.18
C ASN A 39 0.73 4.27 -11.95
N PRO A 40 1.20 3.75 -10.82
CA PRO A 40 1.17 2.32 -10.55
C PRO A 40 -0.24 1.84 -10.21
N LYS A 41 -0.57 0.63 -10.67
CA LYS A 41 -1.78 -0.10 -10.30
C LYS A 41 -1.41 -1.25 -9.37
N TRP A 42 -1.37 -0.95 -8.08
CA TRP A 42 -0.96 -1.90 -7.06
C TRP A 42 -2.03 -2.93 -6.79
N GLY A 43 -1.75 -4.19 -7.12
CA GLY A 43 -2.56 -5.34 -6.77
C GLY A 43 -1.93 -6.13 -5.62
N LEU A 44 -2.74 -6.56 -4.66
CA LEU A 44 -2.26 -7.37 -3.53
C LEU A 44 -1.93 -8.79 -4.01
N VAL A 45 -0.70 -9.23 -3.77
CA VAL A 45 -0.33 -10.64 -3.97
C VAL A 45 -1.09 -11.51 -2.97
N GLY A 46 -1.91 -12.43 -3.44
CA GLY A 46 -2.80 -13.20 -2.58
C GLY A 46 -2.10 -14.27 -1.76
N GLY A 47 -2.71 -14.63 -0.64
CA GLY A 47 -2.27 -15.76 0.18
C GLY A 47 -1.04 -15.55 1.04
N GLN A 48 -0.50 -14.35 1.13
CA GLN A 48 0.76 -14.05 1.86
C GLN A 48 0.72 -14.51 3.31
N ARG A 49 1.77 -15.22 3.72
CA ARG A 49 2.06 -15.58 5.12
C ARG A 49 3.32 -14.90 5.60
N ASN A 50 4.33 -14.78 4.73
CA ASN A 50 5.62 -14.19 5.05
C ASN A 50 6.19 -13.47 3.84
N SER A 51 6.88 -12.33 4.05
CA SER A 51 7.55 -11.57 2.99
C SER A 51 8.76 -10.82 3.55
N PRO A 52 9.79 -11.53 4.07
CA PRO A 52 10.98 -10.90 4.61
C PRO A 52 11.72 -10.13 3.50
N LEU A 53 12.23 -8.95 3.87
CA LEU A 53 13.17 -8.17 3.08
C LEU A 53 14.58 -8.46 3.60
N SER A 54 15.46 -8.92 2.75
CA SER A 54 16.86 -9.11 3.02
C SER A 54 17.68 -8.10 2.22
N MET A 55 18.70 -7.53 2.84
CA MET A 55 19.67 -6.67 2.18
C MET A 55 21.07 -7.08 2.59
N SER A 56 21.97 -7.14 1.64
CA SER A 56 23.38 -7.48 1.86
C SER A 56 24.29 -6.56 1.08
N GLY A 57 25.54 -6.47 1.50
CA GLY A 57 26.59 -5.79 0.78
C GLY A 57 27.86 -6.59 0.86
N ASP A 58 28.58 -6.67 -0.25
CA ASP A 58 29.87 -7.32 -0.30
C ASP A 58 30.90 -6.51 0.49
N GLU A 59 31.88 -7.19 1.04
CA GLU A 59 33.05 -6.60 1.67
C GLU A 59 34.26 -6.71 0.73
N ILE A 60 34.94 -5.59 0.55
CA ILE A 60 36.20 -5.55 -0.21
C ILE A 60 37.32 -5.34 0.78
N ASP A 61 38.25 -6.28 0.87
CA ASP A 61 39.41 -6.15 1.72
C ASP A 61 40.37 -5.07 1.15
N GLY A 62 40.54 -4.02 1.92
CA GLY A 62 41.44 -2.90 1.64
C GLY A 62 42.71 -2.92 2.47
N SER A 63 42.97 -4.01 3.24
CA SER A 63 44.09 -4.10 4.16
C SER A 63 45.43 -4.16 3.42
N ASP A 64 46.41 -3.44 3.94
CA ASP A 64 47.79 -3.47 3.46
C ASP A 64 48.79 -3.74 4.60
N LYS A 65 50.09 -3.72 4.29
CA LYS A 65 51.15 -3.94 5.29
C LYS A 65 51.24 -2.82 6.32
N ALA A 66 50.66 -1.63 6.03
CA ALA A 66 50.62 -0.50 6.95
C ALA A 66 49.44 -0.54 7.90
N SER A 67 48.46 -1.41 7.68
CA SER A 67 47.25 -1.59 8.51
C SER A 67 47.54 -2.15 9.93
N GLY A 68 48.80 -2.44 10.25
CA GLY A 68 49.26 -2.79 11.61
C GLY A 68 48.64 -4.07 12.18
N GLY A 69 48.18 -4.98 11.32
CA GLY A 69 47.55 -6.24 11.72
C GLY A 69 46.04 -6.13 11.94
N TRP A 70 45.44 -4.98 11.65
CA TRP A 70 43.98 -4.79 11.63
C TRP A 70 43.47 -4.84 10.20
N GLY A 71 42.27 -5.43 10.02
CA GLY A 71 41.57 -5.45 8.74
C GLY A 71 40.98 -4.09 8.42
N GLU A 72 41.16 -3.62 7.21
CA GLU A 72 40.44 -2.48 6.64
C GLU A 72 39.49 -3.01 5.56
N SER A 73 38.22 -2.63 5.66
CA SER A 73 37.23 -3.06 4.69
C SER A 73 36.52 -1.90 4.05
N LEU A 74 36.23 -2.04 2.76
CA LEU A 74 35.38 -1.16 1.98
C LEU A 74 34.10 -1.88 1.62
N GLN A 75 32.99 -1.12 1.56
CA GLN A 75 31.71 -1.70 1.15
C GLN A 75 31.65 -1.83 -0.38
N GLY A 76 31.43 -3.07 -0.84
CA GLY A 76 31.27 -3.41 -2.25
C GLY A 76 29.82 -3.28 -2.74
N THR A 77 29.45 -4.13 -3.67
CA THR A 77 28.12 -4.16 -4.29
C THR A 77 27.03 -4.53 -3.25
N LYS A 78 25.93 -3.81 -3.29
CA LYS A 78 24.74 -4.08 -2.45
C LYS A 78 23.69 -4.80 -3.25
N SER A 79 23.00 -5.71 -2.58
CA SER A 79 21.85 -6.43 -3.12
C SER A 79 20.69 -6.44 -2.13
N TRP A 80 19.49 -6.68 -2.63
CA TRP A 80 18.30 -6.88 -1.81
C TRP A 80 17.39 -7.94 -2.44
N SER A 81 16.62 -8.61 -1.61
CA SER A 81 15.63 -9.58 -2.05
C SER A 81 14.42 -9.58 -1.12
N ILE A 82 13.29 -10.03 -1.65
CA ILE A 82 12.09 -10.35 -0.88
C ILE A 82 11.76 -11.81 -1.16
N GLU A 83 11.67 -12.61 -0.10
CA GLU A 83 11.14 -13.96 -0.17
C GLU A 83 9.66 -13.92 0.16
N GLN A 84 8.83 -14.34 -0.78
CA GLN A 84 7.38 -14.43 -0.60
C GLN A 84 6.99 -15.88 -0.36
N GLU A 85 6.40 -16.16 0.80
CA GLU A 85 5.79 -17.43 1.14
C GLU A 85 4.31 -17.24 1.44
N GLY A 86 3.48 -18.16 0.97
CA GLY A 86 2.07 -18.07 1.21
C GLY A 86 1.25 -19.30 0.83
N VAL A 87 -0.05 -19.20 1.09
CA VAL A 87 -1.03 -20.20 0.63
C VAL A 87 -1.33 -19.96 -0.85
N TYR A 88 -1.33 -21.02 -1.62
CA TYR A 88 -1.74 -20.96 -3.02
C TYR A 88 -3.21 -20.54 -3.13
N LYS A 89 -3.47 -19.39 -3.74
CA LYS A 89 -4.83 -18.88 -3.97
C LYS A 89 -5.22 -19.07 -5.43
N VAL A 90 -6.24 -19.88 -5.65
CA VAL A 90 -6.84 -20.06 -6.98
C VAL A 90 -7.46 -18.75 -7.46
N ASN A 91 -7.32 -18.45 -8.75
CA ASN A 91 -7.84 -17.22 -9.39
C ASN A 91 -7.30 -15.91 -8.76
N ASN A 92 -6.05 -15.91 -8.31
CA ASN A 92 -5.38 -14.69 -7.91
C ASN A 92 -4.57 -14.12 -9.08
N GLU A 93 -5.09 -13.06 -9.68
CA GLU A 93 -4.49 -12.40 -10.84
C GLU A 93 -3.04 -12.00 -10.62
N MET A 94 -2.69 -11.50 -9.43
CA MET A 94 -1.31 -11.08 -9.12
C MET A 94 -0.35 -12.27 -9.05
N LEU A 95 -0.80 -13.40 -8.53
CA LEU A 95 0.01 -14.62 -8.49
C LEU A 95 0.22 -15.18 -9.90
N ASP A 96 -0.82 -15.16 -10.73
CA ASP A 96 -0.74 -15.62 -12.12
C ASP A 96 0.15 -14.69 -12.96
N ALA A 97 0.07 -13.37 -12.72
CA ALA A 97 0.97 -12.40 -13.35
C ALA A 97 2.43 -12.61 -12.95
N LEU A 98 2.73 -12.94 -11.68
CA LEU A 98 4.09 -13.28 -11.24
C LEU A 98 4.60 -14.57 -11.89
N LYS A 99 3.77 -15.61 -12.02
CA LYS A 99 4.13 -16.84 -12.77
C LYS A 99 4.44 -16.52 -14.23
N TYR A 100 3.60 -15.72 -14.88
CA TYR A 100 3.80 -15.30 -16.25
C TYR A 100 5.11 -14.52 -16.41
N ALA A 101 5.39 -13.61 -15.49
CA ALA A 101 6.61 -12.82 -15.49
C ALA A 101 7.87 -13.71 -15.34
N PHE A 102 7.81 -14.72 -14.45
CA PHE A 102 8.90 -15.67 -14.28
C PHE A 102 9.20 -16.46 -15.55
N VAL A 103 8.16 -16.98 -16.22
CA VAL A 103 8.32 -17.80 -17.44
C VAL A 103 8.81 -16.98 -18.64
N ASN A 104 8.52 -15.67 -18.65
CA ASN A 104 8.85 -14.79 -19.78
C ASN A 104 10.01 -13.81 -19.48
N ASP A 105 10.78 -14.03 -18.42
CA ASP A 105 11.92 -13.20 -18.03
C ASP A 105 11.59 -11.70 -17.87
N ILE A 106 10.40 -11.41 -17.32
CA ILE A 106 9.92 -10.04 -17.14
C ILE A 106 10.25 -9.57 -15.71
N ALA A 107 10.98 -8.47 -15.60
CA ALA A 107 11.20 -7.80 -14.33
C ALA A 107 9.88 -7.19 -13.81
N VAL A 108 9.59 -7.40 -12.53
CA VAL A 108 8.35 -6.96 -11.90
C VAL A 108 8.59 -5.74 -11.02
N HIS A 109 7.66 -4.78 -11.03
CA HIS A 109 7.68 -3.63 -10.13
C HIS A 109 6.84 -3.98 -8.89
N ILE A 110 7.46 -3.99 -7.72
CA ILE A 110 6.87 -4.44 -6.47
C ILE A 110 6.92 -3.37 -5.40
N MET A 111 6.00 -3.46 -4.46
CA MET A 111 5.96 -2.64 -3.25
C MET A 111 5.68 -3.52 -2.05
N ARG A 112 6.51 -3.40 -1.01
CA ARG A 112 6.26 -3.99 0.31
C ARG A 112 5.89 -2.87 1.26
N LEU A 113 4.66 -2.88 1.77
CA LEU A 113 4.05 -1.80 2.54
C LEU A 113 3.66 -2.26 3.94
N ASP A 114 3.91 -1.44 4.94
CA ASP A 114 3.39 -1.63 6.29
C ASP A 114 2.11 -0.81 6.54
N LYS A 115 1.43 -1.09 7.65
CA LYS A 115 0.19 -0.39 8.04
C LYS A 115 0.37 1.10 8.40
N TYR A 116 1.60 1.57 8.52
CA TYR A 116 1.92 2.97 8.83
C TYR A 116 2.32 3.78 7.60
N GLY A 117 2.28 3.15 6.43
CA GLY A 117 2.65 3.80 5.18
C GLY A 117 4.15 3.79 4.89
N ASN A 118 4.97 2.98 5.61
CA ASN A 118 6.35 2.81 5.22
C ASN A 118 6.42 1.73 4.14
N ALA A 119 6.95 2.09 2.99
CA ALA A 119 7.05 1.21 1.84
C ALA A 119 8.49 1.06 1.35
N VAL A 120 8.75 -0.12 0.80
CA VAL A 120 9.94 -0.41 -0.01
C VAL A 120 9.45 -0.76 -1.40
N LYS A 121 9.89 0.02 -2.41
CA LYS A 121 9.52 -0.15 -3.81
C LYS A 121 10.76 -0.46 -4.65
N GLY A 122 10.57 -1.17 -5.74
CA GLY A 122 11.64 -1.39 -6.71
C GLY A 122 11.29 -2.43 -7.75
N PHE A 123 12.16 -2.55 -8.72
CA PHE A 123 12.11 -3.64 -9.68
C PHE A 123 12.83 -4.87 -9.14
N ALA A 124 12.31 -6.04 -9.45
CA ALA A 124 12.91 -7.31 -9.09
C ALA A 124 12.74 -8.34 -10.20
N ASN A 125 13.71 -9.23 -10.33
CA ASN A 125 13.57 -10.47 -11.08
C ASN A 125 13.05 -11.57 -10.15
N ILE A 126 12.20 -12.42 -10.67
CA ILE A 126 11.79 -13.62 -9.95
C ILE A 126 12.85 -14.68 -10.24
N THR A 127 13.61 -15.09 -9.22
CA THR A 127 14.73 -16.03 -9.38
C THR A 127 14.38 -17.44 -8.96
N GLU A 128 13.29 -17.58 -8.21
CA GLU A 128 12.76 -18.87 -7.80
C GLU A 128 11.24 -18.80 -7.72
N PHE A 129 10.58 -19.84 -8.17
CA PHE A 129 9.15 -20.04 -8.03
C PHE A 129 8.89 -21.53 -7.79
N SER A 130 8.33 -21.87 -6.63
CA SER A 130 8.00 -23.25 -6.26
C SER A 130 6.62 -23.32 -5.62
N ASP A 131 5.96 -24.44 -5.77
CA ASP A 131 4.73 -24.78 -5.07
C ASP A 131 4.88 -26.12 -4.36
N ASP A 132 4.17 -26.27 -3.24
CA ASP A 132 4.08 -27.51 -2.49
C ASP A 132 2.60 -27.86 -2.30
N ASN A 133 2.25 -29.12 -2.59
CA ASN A 133 0.87 -29.60 -2.66
C ASN A 133 0.69 -30.88 -1.83
N PRO A 134 0.80 -30.81 -0.50
CA PRO A 134 0.63 -31.95 0.38
C PRO A 134 -0.80 -32.50 0.34
N HIS A 135 -0.95 -33.81 0.51
CA HIS A 135 -2.26 -34.47 0.48
C HIS A 135 -3.19 -34.01 1.61
N ASP A 136 -2.63 -33.75 2.79
CA ASP A 136 -3.39 -33.48 4.02
C ASP A 136 -3.31 -32.03 4.50
N ASP A 137 -2.77 -31.10 3.68
CA ASP A 137 -2.65 -29.68 4.03
C ASP A 137 -2.93 -28.78 2.82
N VAL A 138 -2.97 -27.48 3.05
CA VAL A 138 -3.18 -26.49 1.99
C VAL A 138 -1.95 -26.39 1.09
N ALA A 139 -2.19 -26.21 -0.19
CA ALA A 139 -1.11 -25.93 -1.13
C ALA A 139 -0.46 -24.58 -0.81
N THR A 140 0.86 -24.53 -0.88
CA THR A 140 1.65 -23.33 -0.64
C THR A 140 2.43 -22.92 -1.87
N VAL A 141 2.85 -21.67 -1.90
CA VAL A 141 3.71 -21.12 -2.94
C VAL A 141 4.83 -20.32 -2.29
N THR A 142 6.03 -20.49 -2.80
CA THR A 142 7.22 -19.74 -2.40
C THR A 142 7.86 -19.15 -3.64
N MET A 143 8.30 -17.88 -3.54
CA MET A 143 9.03 -17.22 -4.60
C MET A 143 10.09 -16.29 -4.04
N THR A 144 11.20 -16.16 -4.76
CA THR A 144 12.28 -15.21 -4.46
C THR A 144 12.30 -14.11 -5.50
N LEU A 145 12.15 -12.87 -5.00
CA LEU A 145 12.20 -11.64 -5.79
C LEU A 145 13.55 -10.97 -5.54
N SER A 146 14.48 -11.10 -6.49
CA SER A 146 15.82 -10.49 -6.42
C SER A 146 15.80 -9.09 -7.00
N GLY A 147 16.13 -8.10 -6.18
CA GLY A 147 16.05 -6.69 -6.52
C GLY A 147 17.01 -6.25 -7.62
N ILE A 148 16.55 -5.34 -8.45
CA ILE A 148 17.31 -4.70 -9.50
C ILE A 148 17.63 -3.26 -9.09
N GLY A 149 18.92 -2.96 -8.93
CA GLY A 149 19.35 -1.63 -8.49
C GLY A 149 18.97 -1.29 -7.05
N LYS A 150 18.95 0.00 -6.73
CA LYS A 150 18.63 0.48 -5.37
C LYS A 150 17.14 0.49 -5.13
N PRO A 151 16.64 -0.10 -4.02
CA PRO A 151 15.24 0.05 -3.66
C PRO A 151 14.94 1.48 -3.19
N GLU A 152 13.71 1.91 -3.39
CA GLU A 152 13.18 3.16 -2.89
C GLU A 152 12.50 2.93 -1.54
N PHE A 153 12.83 3.78 -0.55
CA PHE A 153 12.18 3.80 0.76
C PHE A 153 11.26 5.00 0.84
N VAL A 154 9.97 4.75 1.00
CA VAL A 154 8.92 5.77 1.00
C VAL A 154 8.20 5.76 2.33
N THR A 155 7.83 6.94 2.84
CA THR A 155 6.98 7.11 4.02
C THR A 155 5.66 7.75 3.62
N ASN A 156 4.60 7.47 4.38
CA ASN A 156 3.24 7.95 4.12
C ASN A 156 2.65 7.45 2.77
N GLU A 157 3.10 6.28 2.32
CA GLU A 157 2.49 5.64 1.16
C GLU A 157 1.06 5.19 1.51
N PRO A 158 0.05 5.58 0.72
CA PRO A 158 -1.31 5.14 0.96
C PRO A 158 -1.44 3.63 0.72
N ASP A 159 -2.24 2.96 1.55
CA ASP A 159 -2.56 1.55 1.33
C ASP A 159 -3.45 1.41 0.09
N PRO A 160 -3.00 0.72 -0.96
CA PRO A 160 -3.78 0.60 -2.21
C PRO A 160 -5.14 -0.10 -2.03
N ARG A 161 -5.32 -0.83 -0.93
CA ARG A 161 -6.61 -1.45 -0.61
C ARG A 161 -7.62 -0.45 -0.07
N ASN A 162 -7.13 0.67 0.46
CA ASN A 162 -7.94 1.76 1.00
C ASN A 162 -8.20 2.85 -0.05
N THR A 163 -7.77 2.65 -1.29
CA THR A 163 -8.22 3.51 -2.38
C THR A 163 -9.72 3.30 -2.54
N ALA A 164 -10.49 4.06 -1.79
CA ALA A 164 -11.81 4.45 -2.26
C ALA A 164 -11.60 4.91 -3.70
N ASN A 165 -12.34 4.36 -4.66
CA ASN A 165 -12.31 4.83 -6.03
C ASN A 165 -12.51 6.35 -5.95
N ALA A 166 -11.45 7.11 -6.22
CA ALA A 166 -11.54 8.56 -6.21
C ALA A 166 -12.66 8.92 -7.18
N ILE A 167 -13.66 9.63 -6.70
CA ILE A 167 -14.76 10.07 -7.53
C ILE A 167 -14.19 11.10 -8.48
N SER A 168 -14.04 10.73 -9.74
CA SER A 168 -13.40 11.54 -10.78
C SER A 168 -14.36 12.52 -11.47
N ASP A 169 -15.67 12.35 -11.27
CA ASP A 169 -16.73 13.07 -11.93
C ASP A 169 -17.55 13.98 -10.97
N LEU A 170 -16.95 14.35 -9.84
CA LEU A 170 -17.57 15.25 -8.89
C LEU A 170 -17.83 16.62 -9.55
N ALA A 171 -19.10 16.97 -9.66
CA ALA A 171 -19.55 18.28 -10.12
C ALA A 171 -20.32 19.01 -9.01
N ALA A 172 -20.16 20.32 -8.96
CA ALA A 172 -20.81 21.15 -7.97
C ALA A 172 -21.64 22.24 -8.64
N THR A 173 -22.89 22.42 -8.20
CA THR A 173 -23.78 23.52 -8.62
C THR A 173 -24.33 24.22 -7.39
N SER A 174 -24.51 25.55 -7.48
CA SER A 174 -25.13 26.35 -6.42
C SER A 174 -26.26 27.15 -7.00
N GLU A 175 -27.48 26.86 -6.59
CA GLU A 175 -28.69 27.58 -7.03
C GLU A 175 -29.14 28.62 -5.99
N SER A 176 -28.66 28.52 -4.77
CA SER A 176 -28.96 29.46 -3.69
C SER A 176 -27.73 29.73 -2.82
N ALA A 177 -27.70 30.94 -2.22
CA ALA A 177 -26.61 31.32 -1.34
C ALA A 177 -26.49 30.38 -0.14
N GLY A 178 -25.31 29.82 0.07
CA GLY A 178 -25.02 28.95 1.20
C GLY A 178 -25.36 27.48 0.98
N THR A 179 -25.87 27.10 -0.19
CA THR A 179 -26.17 25.70 -0.52
C THR A 179 -25.45 25.29 -1.80
N VAL A 180 -24.78 24.12 -1.76
CA VAL A 180 -24.11 23.54 -2.92
C VAL A 180 -24.65 22.13 -3.11
N ASN A 181 -25.11 21.85 -4.33
CA ASN A 181 -25.50 20.51 -4.76
C ASN A 181 -24.31 19.86 -5.47
N LEU A 182 -23.91 18.71 -4.97
CA LEU A 182 -22.86 17.87 -5.54
C LEU A 182 -23.50 16.73 -6.32
N THR A 183 -22.97 16.42 -7.49
CA THR A 183 -23.34 15.24 -8.27
C THR A 183 -22.09 14.44 -8.59
N PHE A 184 -22.15 13.12 -8.52
CA PHE A 184 -21.02 12.19 -8.70
C PHE A 184 -21.52 10.81 -9.08
N ALA A 185 -20.64 9.97 -9.62
CA ALA A 185 -20.94 8.54 -9.77
C ALA A 185 -20.96 7.85 -8.42
N ALA A 186 -21.90 6.93 -8.23
CA ALA A 186 -22.03 6.19 -6.98
C ALA A 186 -20.70 5.49 -6.62
N PRO A 187 -20.18 5.68 -5.40
CA PRO A 187 -18.90 5.11 -4.97
C PRO A 187 -19.04 3.62 -4.64
N SER A 188 -19.39 2.82 -5.64
CA SER A 188 -19.65 1.40 -5.49
C SER A 188 -18.42 0.66 -4.94
N GLY A 189 -18.61 -0.15 -3.90
CA GLY A 189 -17.55 -0.90 -3.24
C GLY A 189 -16.82 -0.16 -2.13
N ALA A 190 -17.10 1.13 -1.90
CA ALA A 190 -16.58 1.84 -0.76
C ALA A 190 -17.22 1.35 0.55
N ALA A 191 -16.41 1.14 1.60
CA ALA A 191 -16.90 0.78 2.93
C ALA A 191 -17.51 1.99 3.66
N ALA A 192 -17.03 3.21 3.34
CA ALA A 192 -17.54 4.49 3.81
C ALA A 192 -17.19 5.57 2.80
N VAL A 193 -18.01 6.63 2.74
CA VAL A 193 -17.77 7.81 1.91
C VAL A 193 -17.76 9.02 2.82
N VAL A 194 -16.69 9.81 2.75
CA VAL A 194 -16.52 11.01 3.54
C VAL A 194 -16.43 12.20 2.58
N LEU A 195 -17.36 13.15 2.73
CA LEU A 195 -17.30 14.40 2.03
C LEU A 195 -16.45 15.40 2.82
N GLN A 196 -15.46 15.95 2.17
CA GLN A 196 -14.58 16.96 2.76
C GLN A 196 -14.74 18.30 2.03
N GLN A 197 -14.61 19.37 2.79
CA GLN A 197 -14.69 20.75 2.32
C GLN A 197 -13.43 21.52 2.68
N SER A 198 -13.03 22.43 1.80
CA SER A 198 -11.94 23.39 2.02
C SER A 198 -12.33 24.79 1.55
N GLU A 199 -11.84 25.83 2.23
CA GLU A 199 -11.98 27.23 1.81
C GLU A 199 -10.85 27.66 0.87
N ASP A 200 -9.68 27.05 0.96
CA ASP A 200 -8.47 27.43 0.21
C ASP A 200 -8.00 26.38 -0.82
N GLY A 201 -8.59 25.18 -0.78
CA GLY A 201 -8.23 24.05 -1.65
C GLY A 201 -6.97 23.30 -1.20
N THR A 202 -6.43 23.60 -0.03
CA THR A 202 -5.21 22.96 0.52
C THR A 202 -5.50 22.13 1.75
N GLU A 203 -6.20 22.70 2.73
CA GLU A 203 -6.62 21.99 3.94
C GLU A 203 -8.09 21.60 3.84
N PHE A 204 -8.38 20.30 3.93
CA PHE A 204 -9.73 19.75 3.85
C PHE A 204 -10.18 19.23 5.20
N THR A 205 -11.41 19.55 5.57
CA THR A 205 -12.07 19.05 6.78
C THR A 205 -13.32 18.26 6.44
N ASP A 206 -13.62 17.25 7.24
CA ASP A 206 -14.83 16.44 7.06
C ASP A 206 -16.08 17.31 7.25
N THR A 207 -17.08 17.07 6.43
CA THR A 207 -18.41 17.67 6.60
C THR A 207 -19.30 16.73 7.42
N ASP A 208 -20.37 17.29 8.00
CA ASP A 208 -21.39 16.48 8.71
C ASP A 208 -22.36 15.75 7.75
N VAL A 209 -22.12 15.82 6.44
CA VAL A 209 -22.97 15.23 5.42
C VAL A 209 -22.64 13.74 5.27
N ALA A 210 -23.55 12.88 5.71
CA ALA A 210 -23.44 11.44 5.49
C ALA A 210 -23.78 11.10 4.04
N ILE A 211 -22.87 10.37 3.36
CA ILE A 211 -23.07 9.89 2.00
C ILE A 211 -23.10 8.36 1.99
N GLU A 212 -24.19 7.83 1.50
CA GLU A 212 -24.29 6.38 1.28
C GLU A 212 -23.51 5.98 0.02
N ASN A 213 -22.98 4.76 -0.01
CA ASN A 213 -22.18 4.23 -1.12
C ASN A 213 -22.99 4.02 -2.43
N THR A 214 -24.30 4.18 -2.38
CA THR A 214 -25.19 4.16 -3.55
C THR A 214 -25.65 5.55 -3.98
N ALA A 215 -25.30 6.59 -3.22
CA ALA A 215 -25.70 7.96 -3.53
C ALA A 215 -25.00 8.46 -4.80
N THR A 216 -25.73 9.27 -5.57
CA THR A 216 -25.20 9.97 -6.77
C THR A 216 -25.25 11.47 -6.61
N SER A 217 -25.72 11.97 -5.49
CA SER A 217 -25.77 13.40 -5.16
C SER A 217 -25.74 13.63 -3.65
N ALA A 218 -25.30 14.80 -3.25
CA ALA A 218 -25.34 15.27 -1.88
C ALA A 218 -25.58 16.79 -1.86
N GLU A 219 -26.27 17.28 -0.84
CA GLU A 219 -26.46 18.70 -0.60
C GLU A 219 -25.62 19.15 0.59
N VAL A 220 -24.84 20.20 0.42
CA VAL A 220 -24.05 20.82 1.48
C VAL A 220 -24.62 22.21 1.76
N SER A 221 -25.10 22.40 2.98
CA SER A 221 -25.62 23.68 3.45
C SER A 221 -24.62 24.43 4.34
N GLY A 222 -24.79 25.72 4.53
CA GLY A 222 -23.90 26.52 5.37
C GLY A 222 -22.56 26.88 4.71
N VAL A 223 -22.45 26.72 3.40
CA VAL A 223 -21.24 27.08 2.65
C VAL A 223 -21.10 28.62 2.63
N LYS A 224 -19.94 29.11 3.07
CA LYS A 224 -19.68 30.57 3.05
C LYS A 224 -19.63 31.10 1.63
N ALA A 225 -20.04 32.36 1.47
CA ALA A 225 -19.93 33.05 0.19
C ALA A 225 -18.45 33.15 -0.24
N GLY A 226 -18.15 32.73 -1.47
CA GLY A 226 -16.80 32.75 -2.01
C GLY A 226 -16.47 31.47 -2.78
N ARG A 227 -15.21 31.04 -2.74
CA ARG A 227 -14.78 29.73 -3.28
C ARG A 227 -14.87 28.68 -2.19
N ALA A 228 -15.45 27.56 -2.53
CA ALA A 228 -15.38 26.36 -1.72
C ALA A 228 -14.91 25.19 -2.62
N TYR A 229 -14.09 24.33 -2.06
CA TYR A 229 -13.55 23.13 -2.71
C TYR A 229 -14.11 21.91 -1.99
N PHE A 230 -14.48 20.90 -2.76
CA PHE A 230 -15.02 19.63 -2.25
C PHE A 230 -14.23 18.48 -2.80
N ARG A 231 -14.12 17.41 -1.99
CA ARG A 231 -13.63 16.09 -2.40
C ARG A 231 -14.37 14.99 -1.68
N LEU A 232 -14.47 13.83 -2.31
CA LEU A 232 -15.05 12.61 -1.79
C LEU A 232 -14.00 11.53 -1.70
#